data_1ea298a08a42ecb0782db4e8f51625d0
#
_entry.id   1ea298a08a42ecb0782db4e8f51625d0
#
_cell.length_a   1.000
_cell.length_b   1.000
_cell.length_c   1.000
_cell.angle_alpha   90.00
_cell.angle_beta   90.00
_cell.angle_gamma   90.00
#
_symmetry.space_group_name_H-M   'P 1'
#
loop_
_entity.id
_entity.type
_entity.pdbx_description
1 polymer ?
#
loop_
_entity_poly.entity_id
_entity_poly.type
_entity_poly.pdbx_seq_one_letter_code
_entity_poly.pdbx_strand_id
1 'polypeptide(L)'
;DDVLYSGRTIRAALDALYDLVKHAFITYIYVVDEDERLLGIVTMRDLLFNERARALRDVMLTEVFALHAPTPLDEAMKQVLDRHYPVYPVVDAENRIRGLVRGQSMFEARAFDIAAQPGSMVGVEKEERMGTAWQRSLIMRHPWLQLNLLTAFLAAAVVGIFQDTIDRLVILALFLPVLAGQSGNTGCQALAVTLRGMTIGELKPGSERALITKEAGLGLLNGAGVGLVAAIGMYLTASSQNSAHPFLLAFVVFMAMIGSCVASGLSGAMVPLTLKRL
;
A
#
# COMPACT_ATOMS: atom_id res chain seq x y z
N ASP A 1 -26.26 -5.87 -20.26
CA ASP A 1 -25.88 -6.75 -21.36
C ASP A 1 -25.37 -5.92 -22.53
N ASP A 2 -24.12 -5.43 -22.43
CA ASP A 2 -23.47 -4.59 -23.44
C ASP A 2 -22.77 -5.46 -24.53
N VAL A 3 -23.18 -6.73 -24.67
CA VAL A 3 -22.58 -7.73 -25.56
C VAL A 3 -23.56 -8.12 -26.64
N LEU A 4 -23.12 -8.05 -27.92
CA LEU A 4 -23.91 -8.43 -29.08
C LEU A 4 -23.15 -9.37 -29.99
N TYR A 5 -23.87 -10.26 -30.65
CA TYR A 5 -23.29 -11.22 -31.61
C TYR A 5 -22.92 -10.56 -32.93
N SER A 6 -21.78 -10.96 -33.49
CA SER A 6 -21.17 -10.37 -34.69
C SER A 6 -22.05 -10.40 -35.96
N GLY A 7 -22.94 -11.38 -36.05
CA GLY A 7 -23.86 -11.53 -37.19
C GLY A 7 -25.07 -10.58 -37.17
N ARG A 8 -25.29 -9.83 -36.07
CA ARG A 8 -26.39 -8.86 -36.01
C ARG A 8 -26.11 -7.61 -36.83
N THR A 9 -27.18 -7.03 -37.38
CA THR A 9 -27.11 -5.74 -38.09
C THR A 9 -27.14 -4.59 -37.08
N ILE A 10 -26.71 -3.40 -37.52
CA ILE A 10 -26.77 -2.16 -36.72
C ILE A 10 -28.23 -1.88 -36.30
N ARG A 11 -29.23 -2.14 -37.15
CA ARG A 11 -30.65 -1.99 -36.81
C ARG A 11 -31.01 -2.88 -35.60
N ALA A 12 -30.68 -4.17 -35.66
CA ALA A 12 -30.97 -5.10 -34.58
C ALA A 12 -30.24 -4.75 -33.29
N ALA A 13 -29.03 -4.18 -33.37
CA ALA A 13 -28.28 -3.67 -32.26
C ALA A 13 -28.98 -2.45 -31.61
N LEU A 14 -29.40 -1.48 -32.41
CA LEU A 14 -30.14 -0.31 -31.93
C LEU A 14 -31.46 -0.67 -31.25
N ASP A 15 -32.20 -1.62 -31.82
CA ASP A 15 -33.47 -2.11 -31.26
C ASP A 15 -33.22 -2.79 -29.88
N ALA A 16 -32.17 -3.60 -29.77
CA ALA A 16 -31.79 -4.24 -28.51
C ALA A 16 -31.34 -3.24 -27.45
N LEU A 17 -30.67 -2.18 -27.85
CA LEU A 17 -30.14 -1.15 -26.93
C LEU A 17 -31.19 -0.12 -26.51
N TYR A 18 -32.29 0.00 -27.24
CA TYR A 18 -33.27 1.07 -27.04
C TYR A 18 -33.80 1.16 -25.61
N ASP A 19 -34.05 0.02 -24.96
CA ASP A 19 -34.53 -0.01 -23.58
C ASP A 19 -33.37 0.08 -22.58
N LEU A 20 -32.21 -0.48 -22.90
CA LEU A 20 -31.03 -0.44 -22.02
C LEU A 20 -30.47 0.98 -21.86
N VAL A 21 -30.41 1.78 -22.91
CA VAL A 21 -29.91 3.17 -22.89
C VAL A 21 -30.74 4.08 -21.99
N LYS A 22 -32.02 3.77 -21.73
CA LYS A 22 -32.87 4.53 -20.80
C LYS A 22 -32.43 4.39 -19.34
N HIS A 23 -31.74 3.29 -19.00
CA HIS A 23 -31.41 2.92 -17.63
C HIS A 23 -29.90 2.79 -17.37
N ALA A 24 -29.07 2.72 -18.41
CA ALA A 24 -27.62 2.57 -18.31
C ALA A 24 -26.89 3.49 -19.31
N PHE A 25 -25.74 4.01 -18.86
CA PHE A 25 -24.83 4.76 -19.72
C PHE A 25 -23.94 3.77 -20.48
N ILE A 26 -24.26 3.55 -21.77
CA ILE A 26 -23.55 2.63 -22.64
C ILE A 26 -22.55 3.41 -23.50
N THR A 27 -21.27 3.14 -23.33
CA THR A 27 -20.20 3.80 -24.11
C THR A 27 -19.75 2.94 -25.28
N TYR A 28 -19.63 1.64 -25.08
CA TYR A 28 -19.15 0.65 -26.04
C TYR A 28 -20.09 -0.55 -26.07
N ILE A 29 -20.19 -1.16 -27.25
CA ILE A 29 -20.85 -2.43 -27.45
C ILE A 29 -19.78 -3.44 -27.81
N TYR A 30 -19.69 -4.51 -27.04
CA TYR A 30 -18.74 -5.58 -27.28
C TYR A 30 -19.34 -6.60 -28.24
N VAL A 31 -18.61 -6.90 -29.30
CA VAL A 31 -19.03 -7.83 -30.35
C VAL A 31 -18.33 -9.16 -30.10
N VAL A 32 -19.12 -10.22 -30.03
CA VAL A 32 -18.64 -11.60 -29.76
C VAL A 32 -19.08 -12.56 -30.87
N ASP A 33 -18.40 -13.70 -30.95
CA ASP A 33 -18.84 -14.85 -31.78
C ASP A 33 -19.89 -15.72 -31.04
N GLU A 34 -20.25 -16.87 -31.66
CA GLU A 34 -21.19 -17.82 -31.05
C GLU A 34 -20.65 -18.51 -29.79
N ASP A 35 -19.33 -18.53 -29.61
CA ASP A 35 -18.65 -19.06 -28.44
C ASP A 35 -18.38 -18.00 -27.36
N GLU A 36 -18.96 -16.80 -27.45
CA GLU A 36 -18.78 -15.63 -26.57
C GLU A 36 -17.35 -15.05 -26.58
N ARG A 37 -16.55 -15.33 -27.61
CA ARG A 37 -15.21 -14.75 -27.74
C ARG A 37 -15.28 -13.33 -28.23
N LEU A 38 -14.49 -12.45 -27.60
CA LEU A 38 -14.40 -11.04 -27.97
C LEU A 38 -13.77 -10.88 -29.37
N LEU A 39 -14.53 -10.34 -30.29
CA LEU A 39 -14.10 -10.04 -31.66
C LEU A 39 -13.77 -8.57 -31.88
N GLY A 40 -14.52 -7.66 -31.23
CA GLY A 40 -14.35 -6.24 -31.46
C GLY A 40 -15.24 -5.40 -30.57
N ILE A 41 -15.16 -4.09 -30.78
CA ILE A 41 -16.07 -3.11 -30.17
C ILE A 41 -16.69 -2.23 -31.24
N VAL A 42 -17.92 -1.79 -30.99
CA VAL A 42 -18.63 -0.78 -31.77
C VAL A 42 -18.96 0.39 -30.83
N THR A 43 -18.63 1.60 -31.27
CA THR A 43 -18.99 2.81 -30.53
C THR A 43 -20.39 3.30 -30.92
N MET A 44 -21.01 4.11 -30.06
CA MET A 44 -22.29 4.76 -30.40
C MET A 44 -22.18 5.60 -31.68
N ARG A 45 -21.03 6.22 -31.95
CA ARG A 45 -20.75 6.95 -33.19
C ARG A 45 -20.86 6.03 -34.40
N ASP A 46 -20.31 4.83 -34.33
CA ASP A 46 -20.31 3.89 -35.45
C ASP A 46 -21.71 3.40 -35.74
N LEU A 47 -22.58 3.25 -34.73
CA LEU A 47 -23.99 2.91 -34.94
C LEU A 47 -24.82 4.05 -35.58
N LEU A 48 -24.45 5.31 -35.29
CA LEU A 48 -25.19 6.47 -35.76
C LEU A 48 -24.83 6.84 -37.21
N PHE A 49 -23.57 6.67 -37.61
CA PHE A 49 -23.05 7.16 -38.89
C PHE A 49 -22.89 6.07 -39.98
N ASN A 50 -23.17 4.80 -39.68
CA ASN A 50 -23.17 3.73 -40.64
C ASN A 50 -24.60 3.34 -41.05
N GLU A 51 -24.71 2.72 -42.23
CA GLU A 51 -25.99 2.21 -42.75
C GLU A 51 -26.56 1.12 -41.84
N ARG A 52 -27.83 1.23 -41.45
CA ARG A 52 -28.51 0.33 -40.53
C ARG A 52 -28.54 -1.15 -40.94
N ALA A 53 -28.34 -1.43 -42.25
CA ALA A 53 -28.33 -2.78 -42.81
C ALA A 53 -26.96 -3.48 -42.67
N ARG A 54 -25.87 -2.74 -42.36
CA ARG A 54 -24.54 -3.31 -42.21
C ARG A 54 -24.48 -4.23 -41.00
N ALA A 55 -23.67 -5.29 -41.09
CA ALA A 55 -23.39 -6.15 -39.95
C ALA A 55 -22.41 -5.48 -39.00
N LEU A 56 -22.52 -5.80 -37.70
CA LEU A 56 -21.62 -5.25 -36.67
C LEU A 56 -20.16 -5.57 -36.95
N ARG A 57 -19.86 -6.77 -37.44
CA ARG A 57 -18.49 -7.21 -37.80
C ARG A 57 -17.83 -6.34 -38.88
N ASP A 58 -18.62 -5.64 -39.72
CA ASP A 58 -18.10 -4.84 -40.84
C ASP A 58 -17.75 -3.40 -40.39
N VAL A 59 -18.18 -3.00 -39.20
CA VAL A 59 -18.00 -1.66 -38.65
C VAL A 59 -17.27 -1.65 -37.31
N MET A 60 -17.05 -2.82 -36.70
CA MET A 60 -16.36 -2.93 -35.42
C MET A 60 -14.87 -2.63 -35.53
N LEU A 61 -14.29 -2.12 -34.44
CA LEU A 61 -12.86 -2.05 -34.25
C LEU A 61 -12.37 -3.39 -33.66
N THR A 62 -11.41 -4.02 -34.36
CA THR A 62 -10.93 -5.38 -34.04
C THR A 62 -9.75 -5.37 -33.03
N GLU A 63 -9.02 -4.29 -32.96
CA GLU A 63 -7.91 -4.15 -31.99
C GLU A 63 -8.45 -3.71 -30.63
N VAL A 64 -9.02 -4.66 -29.89
CA VAL A 64 -9.60 -4.39 -28.55
C VAL A 64 -8.62 -4.81 -27.48
N PHE A 65 -8.29 -3.88 -26.62
CA PHE A 65 -7.59 -4.21 -25.38
C PHE A 65 -8.57 -4.83 -24.37
N ALA A 66 -8.23 -6.00 -23.86
CA ALA A 66 -9.00 -6.69 -22.84
C ALA A 66 -8.10 -7.01 -21.62
N LEU A 67 -8.68 -7.00 -20.43
CA LEU A 67 -8.04 -7.48 -19.22
C LEU A 67 -8.31 -8.98 -19.05
N HIS A 68 -7.31 -9.72 -18.58
CA HIS A 68 -7.50 -11.13 -18.24
C HIS A 68 -8.03 -11.29 -16.83
N ALA A 69 -9.04 -12.14 -16.63
CA ALA A 69 -9.72 -12.35 -15.34
C ALA A 69 -8.77 -12.63 -14.14
N PRO A 70 -7.70 -13.44 -14.27
CA PRO A 70 -6.79 -13.72 -13.16
C PRO A 70 -5.78 -12.59 -12.88
N THR A 71 -5.78 -11.49 -13.65
CA THR A 71 -4.81 -10.40 -13.47
C THR A 71 -5.04 -9.67 -12.16
N PRO A 72 -4.05 -9.55 -11.26
CA PRO A 72 -4.16 -8.76 -10.05
C PRO A 72 -4.48 -7.28 -10.37
N LEU A 73 -5.23 -6.62 -9.48
CA LEU A 73 -5.64 -5.23 -9.67
C LEU A 73 -4.48 -4.28 -9.98
N ASP A 74 -3.35 -4.44 -9.28
CA ASP A 74 -2.15 -3.61 -9.47
C ASP A 74 -1.55 -3.73 -10.86
N GLU A 75 -1.56 -4.93 -11.41
CA GLU A 75 -1.05 -5.20 -12.75
C GLU A 75 -2.04 -4.74 -13.82
N ALA A 76 -3.33 -5.01 -13.60
CA ALA A 76 -4.40 -4.52 -14.47
C ALA A 76 -4.37 -2.99 -14.57
N MET A 77 -4.19 -2.31 -13.44
CA MET A 77 -4.08 -0.84 -13.44
C MET A 77 -2.87 -0.33 -14.23
N LYS A 78 -1.70 -0.97 -14.13
CA LYS A 78 -0.53 -0.61 -14.94
C LYS A 78 -0.80 -0.74 -16.43
N GLN A 79 -1.54 -1.79 -16.84
CA GLN A 79 -1.89 -2.03 -18.25
C GLN A 79 -2.88 -0.98 -18.78
N VAL A 80 -3.74 -0.39 -17.95
CA VAL A 80 -4.75 0.60 -18.36
C VAL A 80 -4.31 2.05 -18.19
N LEU A 81 -3.18 2.30 -17.53
CA LEU A 81 -2.74 3.65 -17.13
C LEU A 81 -2.64 4.63 -18.30
N ASP A 82 -2.16 4.15 -19.45
CA ASP A 82 -1.97 4.95 -20.66
C ASP A 82 -3.15 4.88 -21.63
N ARG A 83 -4.22 4.13 -21.32
CA ARG A 83 -5.29 3.82 -22.27
C ARG A 83 -6.57 4.63 -22.13
N HIS A 84 -6.87 5.16 -20.96
CA HIS A 84 -7.97 6.10 -20.65
C HIS A 84 -9.37 5.69 -21.16
N TYR A 85 -9.65 4.38 -21.27
CA TYR A 85 -10.99 3.93 -21.63
C TYR A 85 -11.93 3.95 -20.42
N PRO A 86 -13.20 4.34 -20.59
CA PRO A 86 -14.16 4.37 -19.49
C PRO A 86 -14.50 2.97 -18.97
N VAL A 87 -14.49 1.96 -19.86
CA VAL A 87 -14.83 0.57 -19.55
C VAL A 87 -13.86 -0.37 -20.27
N TYR A 88 -13.44 -1.41 -19.58
CA TYR A 88 -12.55 -2.46 -20.10
C TYR A 88 -13.24 -3.82 -20.06
N PRO A 89 -13.24 -4.59 -21.16
CA PRO A 89 -13.71 -5.96 -21.14
C PRO A 89 -12.74 -6.86 -20.39
N VAL A 90 -13.27 -7.81 -19.64
CA VAL A 90 -12.52 -8.84 -18.94
C VAL A 90 -12.77 -10.17 -19.61
N VAL A 91 -11.70 -10.86 -20.02
CA VAL A 91 -11.75 -12.12 -20.75
C VAL A 91 -11.05 -13.24 -19.99
N ASP A 92 -11.42 -14.48 -20.30
CA ASP A 92 -10.70 -15.68 -19.84
C ASP A 92 -9.52 -16.04 -20.78
N ALA A 93 -8.90 -17.21 -20.56
CA ALA A 93 -7.78 -17.70 -21.36
C ALA A 93 -8.17 -18.00 -22.82
N GLU A 94 -9.44 -18.29 -23.08
CA GLU A 94 -10.02 -18.58 -24.39
C GLU A 94 -10.57 -17.32 -25.09
N ASN A 95 -10.28 -16.12 -24.54
CA ASN A 95 -10.77 -14.82 -25.01
C ASN A 95 -12.29 -14.64 -24.93
N ARG A 96 -13.00 -15.37 -24.07
CA ARG A 96 -14.43 -15.20 -23.82
C ARG A 96 -14.68 -14.10 -22.83
N ILE A 97 -15.69 -13.26 -23.08
CA ILE A 97 -16.06 -12.19 -22.16
C ILE A 97 -16.62 -12.79 -20.87
N ARG A 98 -16.01 -12.42 -19.72
CA ARG A 98 -16.45 -12.78 -18.38
C ARG A 98 -17.09 -11.62 -17.62
N GLY A 99 -16.85 -10.41 -18.07
CA GLY A 99 -17.43 -9.21 -17.47
C GLY A 99 -16.83 -7.94 -18.02
N LEU A 100 -17.22 -6.84 -17.39
CA LEU A 100 -16.77 -5.49 -17.72
C LEU A 100 -16.29 -4.80 -16.44
N VAL A 101 -15.19 -4.07 -16.53
CA VAL A 101 -14.65 -3.27 -15.42
C VAL A 101 -14.61 -1.80 -15.85
N ARG A 102 -15.22 -0.94 -15.04
CA ARG A 102 -15.12 0.51 -15.22
C ARG A 102 -13.76 0.99 -14.74
N GLY A 103 -13.08 1.79 -15.55
CA GLY A 103 -11.80 2.39 -15.16
C GLY A 103 -11.90 3.14 -13.84
N GLN A 104 -12.97 3.90 -13.63
CA GLN A 104 -13.24 4.61 -12.37
C GLN A 104 -13.27 3.65 -11.16
N SER A 105 -13.95 2.50 -11.25
CA SER A 105 -14.03 1.54 -10.13
C SER A 105 -12.66 0.95 -9.77
N MET A 106 -11.79 0.75 -10.77
CA MET A 106 -10.42 0.31 -10.52
C MET A 106 -9.61 1.38 -9.76
N PHE A 107 -9.73 2.66 -10.16
CA PHE A 107 -9.07 3.77 -9.47
C PHE A 107 -9.61 3.98 -8.05
N GLU A 108 -10.93 3.86 -7.85
CA GLU A 108 -11.55 3.94 -6.53
C GLU A 108 -11.06 2.82 -5.61
N ALA A 109 -11.01 1.58 -6.09
CA ALA A 109 -10.48 0.45 -5.33
C ALA A 109 -9.01 0.69 -4.94
N ARG A 110 -8.20 1.21 -5.86
CA ARG A 110 -6.80 1.53 -5.59
C ARG A 110 -6.63 2.69 -4.61
N ALA A 111 -7.40 3.75 -4.77
CA ALA A 111 -7.40 4.89 -3.85
C ALA A 111 -7.76 4.44 -2.43
N PHE A 112 -8.71 3.50 -2.32
CA PHE A 112 -9.09 2.90 -1.04
C PHE A 112 -7.92 2.11 -0.41
N ASP A 113 -7.23 1.25 -1.17
CA ASP A 113 -6.07 0.50 -0.67
C ASP A 113 -4.93 1.43 -0.20
N ILE A 114 -4.67 2.52 -0.96
CA ILE A 114 -3.68 3.52 -0.58
C ILE A 114 -4.09 4.26 0.70
N ALA A 115 -5.36 4.64 0.82
CA ALA A 115 -5.89 5.32 2.01
C ALA A 115 -5.86 4.44 3.26
N ALA A 116 -5.93 3.12 3.11
CA ALA A 116 -5.87 2.17 4.23
C ALA A 116 -4.45 1.92 4.76
N GLN A 117 -3.39 2.26 3.98
CA GLN A 117 -2.00 2.00 4.36
C GLN A 117 -1.59 2.54 5.74
N PRO A 118 -1.90 3.81 6.11
CA PRO A 118 -1.53 4.32 7.44
C PRO A 118 -2.14 3.51 8.58
N GLY A 119 -3.37 3.04 8.41
CA GLY A 119 -4.04 2.17 9.39
C GLY A 119 -3.35 0.82 9.51
N SER A 120 -2.98 0.20 8.39
CA SER A 120 -2.31 -1.11 8.36
C SER A 120 -0.96 -1.08 9.08
N MET A 121 -0.24 0.04 9.06
CA MET A 121 1.04 0.21 9.79
C MET A 121 0.89 0.12 11.31
N VAL A 122 -0.30 0.35 11.83
CA VAL A 122 -0.62 0.29 13.26
C VAL A 122 -1.62 -0.81 13.60
N GLY A 123 -1.84 -1.75 12.67
CA GLY A 123 -2.68 -2.92 12.87
C GLY A 123 -4.18 -2.66 12.79
N VAL A 124 -4.59 -1.62 12.08
CA VAL A 124 -5.98 -1.37 11.73
C VAL A 124 -6.27 -2.02 10.37
N GLU A 125 -7.27 -2.89 10.33
CA GLU A 125 -7.68 -3.55 9.10
C GLU A 125 -8.35 -2.57 8.13
N LYS A 126 -8.14 -2.77 6.82
CA LYS A 126 -8.66 -1.87 5.78
C LYS A 126 -10.20 -1.85 5.71
N GLU A 127 -10.85 -2.91 6.17
CA GLU A 127 -12.30 -3.05 6.23
C GLU A 127 -12.93 -2.26 7.38
N GLU A 128 -12.11 -1.83 8.37
CA GLU A 128 -12.61 -1.07 9.51
C GLU A 128 -12.99 0.35 9.10
N ARG A 129 -14.20 0.76 9.47
CA ARG A 129 -14.78 2.07 9.16
C ARG A 129 -15.18 2.79 10.43
N MET A 130 -15.41 4.10 10.34
CA MET A 130 -15.91 4.90 11.47
C MET A 130 -17.25 4.38 12.02
N GLY A 131 -18.11 3.81 11.16
CA GLY A 131 -19.38 3.21 11.55
C GLY A 131 -19.31 1.74 11.98
N THR A 132 -18.11 1.14 12.05
CA THR A 132 -17.97 -0.25 12.49
C THR A 132 -18.35 -0.37 13.96
N ALA A 133 -19.19 -1.37 14.30
CA ALA A 133 -19.58 -1.62 15.67
C ALA A 133 -18.38 -1.90 16.57
N TRP A 134 -18.35 -1.36 17.78
CA TRP A 134 -17.20 -1.42 18.68
C TRP A 134 -16.72 -2.86 18.99
N GLN A 135 -17.66 -3.82 19.09
CA GLN A 135 -17.31 -5.24 19.33
C GLN A 135 -16.47 -5.81 18.17
N ARG A 136 -16.84 -5.46 16.93
CA ARG A 136 -16.12 -5.87 15.74
C ARG A 136 -14.75 -5.19 15.67
N SER A 137 -14.68 -3.90 15.94
CA SER A 137 -13.40 -3.17 16.01
C SER A 137 -12.45 -3.76 17.06
N LEU A 138 -12.99 -4.18 18.21
CA LEU A 138 -12.19 -4.85 19.25
C LEU A 138 -11.56 -6.15 18.72
N ILE A 139 -12.35 -7.00 18.06
CA ILE A 139 -11.88 -8.27 17.50
C ILE A 139 -10.81 -8.04 16.42
N MET A 140 -11.00 -7.02 15.57
CA MET A 140 -10.08 -6.72 14.48
C MET A 140 -8.73 -6.18 14.99
N ARG A 141 -8.71 -5.33 16.02
CA ARG A 141 -7.49 -4.70 16.55
C ARG A 141 -6.76 -5.54 17.58
N HIS A 142 -7.47 -6.40 18.33
CA HIS A 142 -6.93 -7.11 19.47
C HIS A 142 -5.75 -8.03 19.12
N PRO A 143 -5.73 -8.81 18.03
CA PRO A 143 -4.59 -9.65 17.66
C PRO A 143 -3.28 -8.86 17.49
N TRP A 144 -3.35 -7.69 16.86
CA TRP A 144 -2.19 -6.81 16.70
C TRP A 144 -1.68 -6.28 18.04
N LEU A 145 -2.59 -5.88 18.95
CA LEU A 145 -2.22 -5.40 20.29
C LEU A 145 -1.56 -6.51 21.10
N GLN A 146 -2.00 -7.76 20.99
CA GLN A 146 -1.36 -8.90 21.66
C GLN A 146 0.04 -9.18 21.10
N LEU A 147 0.22 -9.10 19.78
CA LEU A 147 1.54 -9.22 19.17
C LEU A 147 2.50 -8.12 19.66
N ASN A 148 2.02 -6.88 19.71
CA ASN A 148 2.81 -5.76 20.25
C ASN A 148 3.15 -5.95 21.73
N LEU A 149 2.21 -6.46 22.53
CA LEU A 149 2.46 -6.76 23.94
C LEU A 149 3.55 -7.84 24.08
N LEU A 150 3.52 -8.88 23.26
CA LEU A 150 4.57 -9.91 23.26
C LEU A 150 5.96 -9.32 22.95
N THR A 151 6.04 -8.47 21.92
CA THR A 151 7.32 -7.80 21.58
C THR A 151 7.78 -6.85 22.70
N ALA A 152 6.85 -6.17 23.38
CA ALA A 152 7.15 -5.34 24.53
C ALA A 152 7.71 -6.16 25.73
N PHE A 153 7.16 -7.35 25.98
CA PHE A 153 7.72 -8.27 27.00
C PHE A 153 9.13 -8.74 26.64
N LEU A 154 9.42 -9.02 25.36
CA LEU A 154 10.78 -9.35 24.93
C LEU A 154 11.74 -8.17 25.20
N ALA A 155 11.33 -6.96 24.90
CA ALA A 155 12.12 -5.76 25.20
C ALA A 155 12.32 -5.58 26.70
N ALA A 156 11.28 -5.76 27.52
CA ALA A 156 11.36 -5.71 28.97
C ALA A 156 12.31 -6.77 29.54
N ALA A 157 12.31 -7.99 28.99
CA ALA A 157 13.23 -9.04 29.40
C ALA A 157 14.70 -8.67 29.12
N VAL A 158 14.99 -8.03 27.98
CA VAL A 158 16.34 -7.51 27.68
C VAL A 158 16.74 -6.42 28.69
N VAL A 159 15.84 -5.49 29.02
CA VAL A 159 16.09 -4.47 30.05
C VAL A 159 16.36 -5.13 31.40
N GLY A 160 15.61 -6.19 31.75
CA GLY A 160 15.80 -6.95 32.99
C GLY A 160 17.19 -7.57 33.17
N ILE A 161 17.87 -7.94 32.08
CA ILE A 161 19.25 -8.45 32.09
C ILE A 161 20.22 -7.38 32.68
N PHE A 162 19.92 -6.11 32.47
CA PHE A 162 20.74 -4.99 32.88
C PHE A 162 20.21 -4.30 34.16
N GLN A 163 19.31 -4.94 34.91
CA GLN A 163 18.66 -4.36 36.08
C GLN A 163 19.67 -3.83 37.12
N ASP A 164 20.70 -4.59 37.46
CA ASP A 164 21.73 -4.17 38.43
C ASP A 164 22.47 -2.90 38.00
N THR A 165 22.64 -2.71 36.68
CA THR A 165 23.28 -1.49 36.12
C THR A 165 22.33 -0.29 36.25
N ILE A 166 21.04 -0.52 35.95
CA ILE A 166 20.00 0.51 36.01
C ILE A 166 19.77 0.92 37.46
N ASP A 167 19.77 -0.01 38.42
CA ASP A 167 19.60 0.27 39.85
C ASP A 167 20.77 1.14 40.40
N ARG A 168 21.98 0.96 39.89
CA ARG A 168 23.15 1.79 40.22
C ARG A 168 23.11 3.16 39.55
N LEU A 169 22.50 3.28 38.38
CA LEU A 169 22.48 4.48 37.55
C LEU A 169 21.04 4.83 37.16
N VAL A 170 20.17 5.00 38.16
CA VAL A 170 18.72 5.26 37.97
C VAL A 170 18.44 6.41 36.99
N ILE A 171 19.36 7.39 36.92
CA ILE A 171 19.24 8.52 35.97
C ILE A 171 19.16 8.07 34.51
N LEU A 172 19.78 6.95 34.14
CA LEU A 172 19.66 6.40 32.80
C LEU A 172 18.23 5.94 32.45
N ALA A 173 17.51 5.46 33.48
CA ALA A 173 16.11 5.02 33.28
C ALA A 173 15.21 6.18 32.88
N LEU A 174 15.49 7.41 33.22
CA LEU A 174 14.74 8.61 32.84
C LEU A 174 14.78 8.84 31.32
N PHE A 175 15.84 8.37 30.65
CA PHE A 175 16.03 8.56 29.20
C PHE A 175 15.57 7.36 28.35
N LEU A 176 15.18 6.22 28.93
CA LEU A 176 14.65 5.07 28.22
C LEU A 176 13.41 5.43 27.36
N PRO A 177 12.41 6.19 27.86
CA PRO A 177 11.29 6.60 27.03
C PRO A 177 11.70 7.53 25.87
N VAL A 178 12.71 8.38 26.08
CA VAL A 178 13.23 9.28 25.02
C VAL A 178 13.90 8.46 23.92
N LEU A 179 14.76 7.52 24.28
CA LEU A 179 15.43 6.62 23.33
C LEU A 179 14.42 5.76 22.58
N ALA A 180 13.48 5.13 23.27
CA ALA A 180 12.46 4.28 22.67
C ALA A 180 11.53 5.07 21.73
N GLY A 181 11.10 6.27 22.15
CA GLY A 181 10.24 7.13 21.34
C GLY A 181 10.90 7.58 20.02
N GLN A 182 12.16 8.00 20.07
CA GLN A 182 12.87 8.50 18.90
C GLN A 182 13.29 7.36 17.94
N SER A 183 13.74 6.23 18.48
CA SER A 183 14.03 5.06 17.65
C SER A 183 12.77 4.50 17.00
N GLY A 184 11.65 4.45 17.74
CA GLY A 184 10.35 4.06 17.19
C GLY A 184 9.91 4.96 16.03
N ASN A 185 10.03 6.27 16.18
CA ASN A 185 9.72 7.24 15.12
C ASN A 185 10.61 7.01 13.88
N THR A 186 11.91 6.81 14.07
CA THR A 186 12.85 6.53 12.96
C THR A 186 12.45 5.25 12.21
N GLY A 187 12.10 4.19 12.94
CA GLY A 187 11.63 2.94 12.35
C GLY A 187 10.33 3.09 11.56
N CYS A 188 9.35 3.81 12.13
CA CYS A 188 8.09 4.10 11.45
C CYS A 188 8.29 4.93 10.18
N GLN A 189 9.21 5.90 10.18
CA GLN A 189 9.52 6.70 8.99
C GLN A 189 10.15 5.83 7.89
N ALA A 190 11.12 4.98 8.21
CA ALA A 190 11.74 4.05 7.27
C ALA A 190 10.71 3.04 6.72
N LEU A 191 9.83 2.50 7.58
CA LEU A 191 8.74 1.61 7.19
C LEU A 191 7.78 2.30 6.22
N ALA A 192 7.34 3.53 6.53
CA ALA A 192 6.40 4.28 5.72
C ALA A 192 6.94 4.55 4.30
N VAL A 193 8.21 4.97 4.19
CA VAL A 193 8.86 5.22 2.91
C VAL A 193 9.03 3.91 2.12
N THR A 194 9.43 2.83 2.79
CA THR A 194 9.61 1.51 2.16
C THR A 194 8.28 0.98 1.62
N LEU A 195 7.21 0.99 2.43
CA LEU A 195 5.88 0.54 2.00
C LEU A 195 5.35 1.38 0.84
N ARG A 196 5.51 2.71 0.90
CA ARG A 196 5.12 3.59 -0.20
C ARG A 196 5.85 3.22 -1.49
N GLY A 197 7.18 3.08 -1.46
CA GLY A 197 7.98 2.70 -2.63
C GLY A 197 7.59 1.34 -3.20
N MET A 198 7.22 0.38 -2.33
CA MET A 198 6.69 -0.92 -2.76
C MET A 198 5.32 -0.80 -3.43
N THR A 199 4.42 0.00 -2.88
CA THR A 199 3.05 0.18 -3.36
C THR A 199 2.98 0.86 -4.72
N ILE A 200 3.81 1.89 -4.96
CA ILE A 200 3.85 2.61 -6.24
C ILE A 200 4.83 2.00 -7.25
N GLY A 201 5.47 0.87 -6.90
CA GLY A 201 6.36 0.14 -7.81
C GLY A 201 7.72 0.79 -8.07
N GLU A 202 8.16 1.71 -7.21
CA GLU A 202 9.50 2.33 -7.31
C GLU A 202 10.63 1.36 -6.96
N LEU A 203 10.33 0.32 -6.19
CA LEU A 203 11.31 -0.68 -5.76
C LEU A 203 11.63 -1.64 -6.92
N LYS A 204 12.69 -1.34 -7.66
CA LYS A 204 13.21 -2.19 -8.74
C LYS A 204 13.99 -3.38 -8.15
N PRO A 205 13.97 -4.56 -8.81
CA PRO A 205 14.85 -5.66 -8.42
C PRO A 205 16.31 -5.22 -8.34
N GLY A 206 16.97 -5.50 -7.21
CA GLY A 206 18.37 -5.12 -6.97
C GLY A 206 18.56 -3.73 -6.31
N SER A 207 17.53 -2.91 -6.15
CA SER A 207 17.63 -1.61 -5.46
C SER A 207 17.51 -1.70 -3.93
N GLU A 208 17.24 -2.90 -3.38
CA GLU A 208 17.04 -3.11 -1.95
C GLU A 208 18.26 -2.70 -1.12
N ARG A 209 19.47 -3.01 -1.62
CA ARG A 209 20.72 -2.62 -0.92
C ARG A 209 20.87 -1.12 -0.82
N ALA A 210 20.55 -0.38 -1.88
CA ALA A 210 20.60 1.08 -1.88
C ALA A 210 19.64 1.68 -0.86
N LEU A 211 18.41 1.13 -0.77
CA LEU A 211 17.43 1.54 0.23
C LEU A 211 17.93 1.27 1.65
N ILE A 212 18.42 0.06 1.94
CA ILE A 212 18.95 -0.31 3.26
C ILE A 212 20.12 0.61 3.67
N THR A 213 21.06 0.86 2.75
CA THR A 213 22.20 1.75 3.02
C THR A 213 21.75 3.18 3.27
N LYS A 214 20.77 3.66 2.52
CA LYS A 214 20.18 4.98 2.71
C LYS A 214 19.52 5.10 4.09
N GLU A 215 18.71 4.13 4.49
CA GLU A 215 18.02 4.16 5.78
C GLU A 215 19.00 4.01 6.96
N ALA A 216 20.08 3.23 6.81
CA ALA A 216 21.17 3.18 7.79
C ALA A 216 21.86 4.54 7.94
N GLY A 217 22.16 5.21 6.82
CA GLY A 217 22.75 6.55 6.82
C GLY A 217 21.84 7.61 7.45
N LEU A 218 20.54 7.57 7.14
CA LEU A 218 19.54 8.44 7.77
C LEU A 218 19.41 8.16 9.26
N GLY A 219 19.42 6.89 9.67
CA GLY A 219 19.43 6.50 11.08
C GLY A 219 20.64 7.05 11.83
N LEU A 220 21.84 7.02 11.21
CA LEU A 220 23.06 7.59 11.76
C LEU A 220 22.96 9.12 11.92
N LEU A 221 22.57 9.83 10.89
CA LEU A 221 22.50 11.30 10.88
C LEU A 221 21.41 11.82 11.81
N ASN A 222 20.21 11.25 11.75
CA ASN A 222 19.09 11.60 12.61
C ASN A 222 19.42 11.24 14.08
N GLY A 223 20.00 10.03 14.29
CA GLY A 223 20.43 9.59 15.62
C GLY A 223 21.50 10.50 16.20
N ALA A 224 22.43 11.00 15.40
CA ALA A 224 23.44 11.97 15.86
C ALA A 224 22.80 13.33 16.20
N GLY A 225 21.90 13.86 15.34
CA GLY A 225 21.23 15.14 15.59
C GLY A 225 20.36 15.13 16.83
N VAL A 226 19.44 14.14 16.92
CA VAL A 226 18.54 13.98 18.07
C VAL A 226 19.32 13.54 19.32
N GLY A 227 20.33 12.68 19.14
CA GLY A 227 21.21 12.22 20.20
C GLY A 227 22.00 13.35 20.86
N LEU A 228 22.42 14.35 20.09
CA LEU A 228 23.08 15.54 20.66
C LEU A 228 22.14 16.31 21.61
N VAL A 229 20.90 16.49 21.22
CA VAL A 229 19.89 17.16 22.08
C VAL A 229 19.62 16.34 23.34
N ALA A 230 19.46 15.02 23.20
CA ALA A 230 19.26 14.12 24.32
C ALA A 230 20.46 14.09 25.26
N ALA A 231 21.69 14.12 24.72
CA ALA A 231 22.92 14.17 25.50
C ALA A 231 23.05 15.48 26.30
N ILE A 232 22.67 16.62 25.73
CA ILE A 232 22.61 17.89 26.46
C ILE A 232 21.61 17.79 27.63
N GLY A 233 20.41 17.23 27.36
CA GLY A 233 19.42 16.98 28.40
C GLY A 233 19.95 16.08 29.52
N MET A 234 20.64 14.98 29.17
CA MET A 234 21.27 14.08 30.13
C MET A 234 22.35 14.81 30.94
N TYR A 235 23.21 15.58 30.27
CA TYR A 235 24.26 16.35 30.95
C TYR A 235 23.69 17.32 32.00
N LEU A 236 22.67 18.08 31.63
CA LEU A 236 22.02 19.03 32.55
C LEU A 236 21.36 18.30 33.72
N THR A 237 20.64 17.21 33.47
CA THR A 237 19.99 16.41 34.50
C THR A 237 21.02 15.76 35.44
N ALA A 238 22.08 15.18 34.89
CA ALA A 238 23.14 14.56 35.68
C ALA A 238 23.91 15.57 36.53
N SER A 239 24.16 16.77 35.97
CA SER A 239 24.83 17.86 36.69
C SER A 239 23.96 18.40 37.83
N SER A 240 22.64 18.55 37.61
CA SER A 240 21.71 19.01 38.66
C SER A 240 21.56 18.02 39.83
N GLN A 241 21.75 16.72 39.55
CA GLN A 241 21.73 15.66 40.56
C GLN A 241 23.10 15.37 41.18
N ASN A 242 24.11 16.20 40.90
CA ASN A 242 25.50 16.03 41.39
C ASN A 242 26.08 14.63 41.07
N SER A 243 25.74 14.07 39.90
CA SER A 243 26.32 12.79 39.46
C SER A 243 27.84 12.90 39.30
N ALA A 244 28.58 11.82 39.62
CA ALA A 244 30.05 11.81 39.56
C ALA A 244 30.59 12.01 38.12
N HIS A 245 29.83 11.59 37.08
CA HIS A 245 30.30 11.57 35.71
C HIS A 245 29.23 12.07 34.69
N PRO A 246 28.78 13.35 34.74
CA PRO A 246 27.70 13.86 33.91
C PRO A 246 28.01 13.76 32.41
N PHE A 247 29.28 14.04 32.03
CA PHE A 247 29.72 13.99 30.64
C PHE A 247 29.71 12.56 30.08
N LEU A 248 30.13 11.57 30.86
CA LEU A 248 30.12 10.17 30.45
C LEU A 248 28.69 9.67 30.26
N LEU A 249 27.76 10.02 31.13
CA LEU A 249 26.34 9.68 31.00
C LEU A 249 25.72 10.30 29.73
N ALA A 250 26.05 11.58 29.47
CA ALA A 250 25.61 12.25 28.24
C ALA A 250 26.15 11.55 26.96
N PHE A 251 27.43 11.17 26.98
CA PHE A 251 28.06 10.44 25.88
C PHE A 251 27.43 9.05 25.66
N VAL A 252 27.11 8.33 26.71
CA VAL A 252 26.39 7.04 26.65
C VAL A 252 25.02 7.21 25.99
N VAL A 253 24.23 8.21 26.38
CA VAL A 253 22.93 8.49 25.80
C VAL A 253 23.08 8.88 24.33
N PHE A 254 24.09 9.67 23.98
CA PHE A 254 24.38 10.03 22.59
C PHE A 254 24.63 8.80 21.72
N MET A 255 25.55 7.92 22.15
CA MET A 255 25.87 6.70 21.41
C MET A 255 24.69 5.73 21.32
N ALA A 256 23.94 5.58 22.42
CA ALA A 256 22.76 4.74 22.46
C ALA A 256 21.67 5.25 21.48
N MET A 257 21.48 6.57 21.37
CA MET A 257 20.54 7.16 20.43
C MET A 257 20.93 6.87 18.96
N ILE A 258 22.21 7.03 18.63
CA ILE A 258 22.71 6.69 17.29
C ILE A 258 22.47 5.22 16.99
N GLY A 259 22.92 4.33 17.87
CA GLY A 259 22.77 2.89 17.66
C GLY A 259 21.32 2.45 17.52
N SER A 260 20.42 2.98 18.38
CA SER A 260 18.99 2.65 18.34
C SER A 260 18.30 3.17 17.08
N CYS A 261 18.62 4.39 16.61
CA CYS A 261 18.06 4.95 15.37
C CYS A 261 18.56 4.20 14.12
N VAL A 262 19.83 3.79 14.08
CA VAL A 262 20.37 2.95 12.99
C VAL A 262 19.68 1.60 12.96
N ALA A 263 19.61 0.90 14.10
CA ALA A 263 18.96 -0.39 14.20
C ALA A 263 17.47 -0.33 13.79
N SER A 264 16.77 0.71 14.25
CA SER A 264 15.36 0.93 13.98
C SER A 264 15.11 1.29 12.51
N GLY A 265 15.91 2.17 11.91
CA GLY A 265 15.83 2.51 10.48
C GLY A 265 16.07 1.29 9.58
N LEU A 266 17.10 0.49 9.89
CA LEU A 266 17.36 -0.77 9.21
C LEU A 266 16.19 -1.73 9.32
N SER A 267 15.63 -1.92 10.53
CA SER A 267 14.50 -2.82 10.76
C SER A 267 13.26 -2.37 9.99
N GLY A 268 12.97 -1.06 10.00
CA GLY A 268 11.84 -0.47 9.27
C GLY A 268 11.91 -0.69 7.75
N ALA A 269 13.11 -0.72 7.18
CA ALA A 269 13.31 -1.02 5.77
C ALA A 269 13.33 -2.54 5.49
N MET A 270 14.02 -3.33 6.31
CA MET A 270 14.26 -4.75 6.03
C MET A 270 13.02 -5.63 6.26
N VAL A 271 12.21 -5.35 7.29
CA VAL A 271 11.04 -6.17 7.63
C VAL A 271 10.05 -6.27 6.46
N PRO A 272 9.57 -5.16 5.84
CA PRO A 272 8.65 -5.27 4.71
C PRO A 272 9.29 -5.91 3.47
N LEU A 273 10.61 -5.71 3.26
CA LEU A 273 11.32 -6.35 2.14
C LEU A 273 11.41 -7.86 2.29
N THR A 274 11.61 -8.36 3.51
CA THR A 274 11.67 -9.80 3.79
C THR A 274 10.28 -10.44 3.68
N LEU A 275 9.25 -9.80 4.22
CA LEU A 275 7.87 -10.28 4.12
C LEU A 275 7.34 -10.33 2.68
N LYS A 276 7.80 -9.44 1.81
CA LYS A 276 7.44 -9.49 0.38
C LYS A 276 8.01 -10.70 -0.35
N ARG A 277 9.11 -11.28 0.15
CA ARG A 277 9.79 -12.44 -0.46
C ARG A 277 9.21 -13.78 -0.03
N LEU A 278 8.42 -13.80 1.05
CA LEU A 278 7.68 -14.96 1.54
C LEU A 278 6.32 -15.06 0.85
#